data_b89e71b631ebc2b3a7a62c03ede2e9e1
#
_entry.id   b89e71b631ebc2b3a7a62c03ede2e9e1
#
_cell.length_a   1.000
_cell.length_b   1.000
_cell.length_c   1.000
_cell.angle_alpha   90.00
_cell.angle_beta   90.00
_cell.angle_gamma   90.00
#
_symmetry.space_group_name_H-M   'P 1'
#
loop_
_entity.id
_entity.type
_entity.pdbx_description
1 polymer ?
#
loop_
_entity_poly.entity_id
_entity_poly.type
_entity_poly.pdbx_seq_one_letter_code
_entity_poly.pdbx_strand_id
1 'polypeptide(L)'
;MMVLAAAAMAGSVSLAMAQAAPATQTATPPAQTPQTTTTPATSDLPDAPSTSANVKAPAVPTGPTAVIDTSMGRITCQLYDKLAPIAAANFEGLADGSKDWIDATTQKKIHGQPFYNGTTFHRVIPGFMIQGGDRLGTGMGDAGYYFNNETDPSLTFDVPGRLAMANAGLGPNGTGTNGSQFFITEAPQPSLDGGYTIFGQCDEHSVLIVASIARVDRDSNDKPNTPVTINRIYILRNGDKPPAEPAASPATDHLVVHPGTTAPPQ
;
A
#
# COMPACT_ATOMS: atom_id res chain seq x y z
N MET A 1 -2.19 34.05 -54.13
CA MET A 1 -3.51 33.55 -54.60
C MET A 1 -3.51 32.04 -54.50
N MET A 2 -4.14 31.49 -53.58
CA MET A 2 -5.10 30.39 -53.62
C MET A 2 -5.39 29.93 -52.18
N VAL A 3 -6.58 30.25 -51.73
CA VAL A 3 -7.19 29.87 -50.48
C VAL A 3 -7.77 28.46 -50.67
N LEU A 4 -7.50 27.53 -49.78
CA LEU A 4 -8.30 26.31 -49.68
C LEU A 4 -8.75 26.10 -48.22
N ALA A 5 -10.04 26.26 -48.01
CA ALA A 5 -10.76 25.96 -46.81
C ALA A 5 -10.97 24.44 -46.72
N ALA A 6 -10.79 23.85 -45.56
CA ALA A 6 -11.26 22.49 -45.24
C ALA A 6 -12.15 22.51 -44.01
N ALA A 7 -13.34 22.00 -44.19
CA ALA A 7 -14.47 22.02 -43.29
C ALA A 7 -14.30 21.05 -42.11
N ALA A 8 -14.73 21.50 -40.91
CA ALA A 8 -14.91 20.69 -39.74
C ALA A 8 -16.21 19.85 -39.84
N MET A 9 -16.10 18.56 -39.63
CA MET A 9 -17.25 17.69 -39.34
C MET A 9 -17.24 17.31 -37.85
N ALA A 10 -18.18 17.88 -37.10
CA ALA A 10 -18.49 17.47 -35.73
C ALA A 10 -19.47 16.29 -35.77
N GLY A 11 -19.00 15.14 -35.33
CA GLY A 11 -19.85 13.96 -35.10
C GLY A 11 -20.20 13.84 -33.61
N SER A 12 -21.45 14.18 -33.28
CA SER A 12 -22.01 14.00 -31.93
C SER A 12 -22.42 12.55 -31.76
N VAL A 13 -21.78 11.83 -30.83
CA VAL A 13 -22.23 10.51 -30.38
C VAL A 13 -22.96 10.68 -29.04
N SER A 14 -24.28 10.55 -29.07
CA SER A 14 -25.12 10.50 -27.88
C SER A 14 -25.05 9.13 -27.25
N LEU A 15 -24.52 9.03 -26.02
CA LEU A 15 -24.55 7.83 -25.22
C LEU A 15 -25.79 7.83 -24.31
N ALA A 16 -26.72 6.92 -24.58
CA ALA A 16 -27.93 6.74 -23.78
C ALA A 16 -27.60 6.01 -22.47
N MET A 17 -27.86 6.66 -21.35
CA MET A 17 -27.81 6.08 -20.00
C MET A 17 -29.10 5.28 -19.78
N ALA A 18 -28.98 3.97 -19.59
CA ALA A 18 -30.03 3.13 -19.05
C ALA A 18 -29.99 3.11 -17.53
N GLN A 19 -30.95 3.74 -16.88
CA GLN A 19 -31.16 3.65 -15.43
C GLN A 19 -31.94 2.38 -15.10
N ALA A 20 -31.38 1.49 -14.29
CA ALA A 20 -32.11 0.38 -13.68
C ALA A 20 -32.61 0.81 -12.30
N ALA A 21 -33.93 0.67 -12.08
CA ALA A 21 -34.60 0.96 -10.81
C ALA A 21 -34.34 -0.16 -9.76
N PRO A 22 -34.31 0.13 -8.45
CA PRO A 22 -34.14 -0.86 -7.41
C PRO A 22 -35.51 -1.56 -7.12
N ALA A 23 -35.51 -2.89 -7.11
CA ALA A 23 -36.62 -3.70 -6.66
C ALA A 23 -36.62 -3.79 -5.11
N THR A 24 -37.68 -3.27 -4.51
CA THR A 24 -37.98 -3.40 -3.08
C THR A 24 -38.57 -4.80 -2.84
N GLN A 25 -37.89 -5.66 -2.11
CA GLN A 25 -38.46 -6.90 -1.57
C GLN A 25 -38.71 -6.76 -0.08
N THR A 26 -39.98 -6.74 0.28
CA THR A 26 -40.49 -6.81 1.65
C THR A 26 -40.56 -8.29 2.06
N ALA A 27 -39.71 -8.73 2.98
CA ALA A 27 -39.80 -10.06 3.57
C ALA A 27 -40.48 -10.00 4.94
N THR A 28 -41.59 -10.69 5.08
CA THR A 28 -42.35 -10.92 6.33
C THR A 28 -41.66 -12.03 7.14
N PRO A 29 -41.47 -11.89 8.47
CA PRO A 29 -40.90 -12.95 9.28
C PRO A 29 -41.92 -14.04 9.63
N PRO A 30 -41.55 -15.33 9.66
CA PRO A 30 -42.44 -16.41 10.09
C PRO A 30 -42.54 -16.50 11.62
N ALA A 31 -43.76 -16.89 12.07
CA ALA A 31 -44.17 -17.05 13.46
C ALA A 31 -43.39 -18.15 14.17
N GLN A 32 -43.02 -17.90 15.42
CA GLN A 32 -42.35 -18.86 16.34
C GLN A 32 -43.38 -19.77 16.97
N THR A 33 -43.16 -21.10 16.89
CA THR A 33 -43.85 -22.13 17.65
C THR A 33 -43.09 -22.45 18.93
N PRO A 34 -43.76 -22.70 20.08
CA PRO A 34 -43.04 -22.94 21.34
C PRO A 34 -42.41 -24.34 21.39
N GLN A 35 -41.11 -24.40 21.68
CA GLN A 35 -40.39 -25.65 21.86
C GLN A 35 -40.36 -26.06 23.34
N THR A 36 -40.76 -27.29 23.58
CA THR A 36 -40.75 -28.03 24.81
C THR A 36 -39.28 -28.32 25.28
N THR A 37 -38.98 -28.01 26.53
CA THR A 37 -37.71 -28.32 27.20
C THR A 37 -37.56 -29.83 27.42
N THR A 38 -36.59 -30.46 26.78
CA THR A 38 -36.04 -31.77 27.16
C THR A 38 -34.56 -31.63 27.47
N THR A 39 -34.19 -32.14 28.67
CA THR A 39 -32.81 -32.20 29.18
C THR A 39 -31.92 -33.02 28.26
N PRO A 40 -30.73 -32.55 27.87
CA PRO A 40 -29.86 -33.33 26.99
C PRO A 40 -29.03 -34.33 27.78
N ALA A 41 -29.07 -35.57 27.29
CA ALA A 41 -28.11 -36.62 27.62
C ALA A 41 -26.72 -36.22 27.06
N THR A 42 -25.68 -36.59 27.79
CA THR A 42 -24.27 -36.55 27.39
C THR A 42 -24.12 -37.17 26.02
N SER A 43 -23.87 -36.35 24.99
CA SER A 43 -23.50 -36.83 23.68
C SER A 43 -22.02 -36.59 23.44
N ASP A 44 -21.31 -37.70 23.20
CA ASP A 44 -19.99 -37.70 22.59
C ASP A 44 -20.01 -36.77 21.35
N LEU A 45 -19.21 -35.71 21.41
CA LEU A 45 -18.90 -34.90 20.24
C LEU A 45 -18.08 -35.80 19.31
N PRO A 46 -18.50 -36.01 18.06
CA PRO A 46 -17.61 -36.68 17.12
C PRO A 46 -16.38 -35.79 16.93
N ASP A 47 -15.21 -36.40 17.07
CA ASP A 47 -13.93 -35.78 16.71
C ASP A 47 -14.06 -35.15 15.34
N ALA A 48 -13.94 -33.82 15.28
CA ALA A 48 -13.85 -33.13 14.02
C ALA A 48 -12.66 -33.71 13.24
N PRO A 49 -12.81 -34.11 11.99
CA PRO A 49 -11.70 -34.60 11.21
C PRO A 49 -10.63 -33.54 11.23
N SER A 50 -9.46 -33.87 11.82
CA SER A 50 -8.24 -33.09 11.69
C SER A 50 -7.87 -33.05 10.22
N THR A 51 -8.46 -32.12 9.48
CA THR A 51 -7.90 -31.71 8.19
C THR A 51 -6.62 -30.93 8.49
N SER A 52 -5.56 -31.67 8.84
CA SER A 52 -4.20 -31.22 8.62
C SER A 52 -3.98 -31.16 7.10
N ALA A 53 -4.77 -30.31 6.41
CA ALA A 53 -4.38 -29.83 5.12
C ALA A 53 -3.01 -29.18 5.35
N ASN A 54 -2.01 -29.55 4.57
CA ASN A 54 -0.67 -29.00 4.56
C ASN A 54 -0.73 -27.46 4.54
N VAL A 55 -0.94 -26.83 5.68
CA VAL A 55 -0.79 -25.39 5.83
C VAL A 55 0.71 -25.17 5.78
N LYS A 56 1.19 -24.80 4.59
CA LYS A 56 2.58 -24.40 4.41
C LYS A 56 2.86 -23.30 5.42
N ALA A 57 3.89 -23.49 6.26
CA ALA A 57 4.28 -22.48 7.22
C ALA A 57 4.49 -21.13 6.49
N PRO A 58 4.05 -20.01 7.08
CA PRO A 58 4.25 -18.69 6.48
C PRO A 58 5.73 -18.48 6.15
N ALA A 59 6.00 -17.87 4.99
CA ALA A 59 7.35 -17.54 4.61
C ALA A 59 7.94 -16.55 5.62
N VAL A 60 9.12 -16.88 6.15
CA VAL A 60 9.87 -16.02 7.09
C VAL A 60 10.91 -15.24 6.28
N PRO A 61 10.95 -13.90 6.38
CA PRO A 61 12.01 -13.12 5.75
C PRO A 61 13.36 -13.40 6.39
N THR A 62 14.41 -13.50 5.59
CA THR A 62 15.78 -13.82 6.05
C THR A 62 16.82 -12.81 5.59
N GLY A 63 16.41 -11.87 4.77
CA GLY A 63 17.27 -10.84 4.21
C GLY A 63 17.56 -9.68 5.16
N PRO A 64 18.21 -8.63 4.66
CA PRO A 64 18.46 -7.42 5.39
C PRO A 64 17.19 -6.75 5.93
N THR A 65 17.36 -5.89 6.92
CA THR A 65 16.27 -5.10 7.47
C THR A 65 16.31 -3.69 6.86
N ALA A 66 15.21 -3.28 6.24
CA ALA A 66 14.99 -1.91 5.81
C ALA A 66 14.36 -1.11 6.95
N VAL A 67 15.02 -0.02 7.35
CA VAL A 67 14.54 0.95 8.33
C VAL A 67 14.20 2.23 7.60
N ILE A 68 12.91 2.57 7.53
CA ILE A 68 12.36 3.71 6.80
C ILE A 68 12.00 4.79 7.82
N ASP A 69 12.83 5.81 7.94
CA ASP A 69 12.55 6.97 8.78
C ASP A 69 11.63 7.94 8.04
N THR A 70 10.45 8.16 8.60
CA THR A 70 9.46 9.09 8.03
C THR A 70 9.25 10.30 8.94
N SER A 71 8.54 11.30 8.43
CA SER A 71 8.12 12.45 9.25
C SER A 71 7.08 12.08 10.32
N MET A 72 6.52 10.86 10.28
CA MET A 72 5.50 10.38 11.23
C MET A 72 5.93 9.16 12.06
N GLY A 73 7.22 8.78 12.02
CA GLY A 73 7.77 7.66 12.77
C GLY A 73 8.56 6.70 11.89
N ARG A 74 9.14 5.71 12.54
CA ARG A 74 9.99 4.70 11.91
C ARG A 74 9.21 3.47 11.52
N ILE A 75 9.42 3.00 10.29
CA ILE A 75 8.88 1.74 9.78
C ILE A 75 10.06 0.80 9.57
N THR A 76 9.98 -0.41 10.12
CA THR A 76 11.02 -1.45 10.04
C THR A 76 10.46 -2.69 9.36
N CYS A 77 11.08 -3.11 8.26
CA CYS A 77 10.65 -4.25 7.48
C CYS A 77 11.83 -5.17 7.17
N GLN A 78 11.71 -6.47 7.39
CA GLN A 78 12.71 -7.44 6.97
C GLN A 78 12.42 -7.91 5.54
N LEU A 79 13.46 -8.01 4.69
CA LEU A 79 13.31 -8.29 3.27
C LEU A 79 13.30 -9.81 2.97
N TYR A 80 12.62 -10.20 1.89
CA TYR A 80 12.59 -11.55 1.34
C TYR A 80 13.63 -11.71 0.23
N ASP A 81 14.91 -11.58 0.57
CA ASP A 81 16.03 -11.62 -0.37
C ASP A 81 16.14 -12.91 -1.19
N LYS A 82 15.56 -14.02 -0.71
CA LYS A 82 15.56 -15.32 -1.39
C LYS A 82 14.31 -15.57 -2.25
N LEU A 83 13.19 -14.99 -1.88
CA LEU A 83 11.90 -15.20 -2.56
C LEU A 83 11.58 -14.10 -3.58
N ALA A 84 12.16 -12.92 -3.40
CA ALA A 84 12.05 -11.79 -4.32
C ALA A 84 13.42 -11.08 -4.46
N PRO A 85 14.47 -11.78 -4.94
CA PRO A 85 15.84 -11.28 -4.95
C PRO A 85 16.03 -10.02 -5.80
N ILE A 86 15.35 -9.89 -6.93
CA ILE A 86 15.50 -8.73 -7.82
C ILE A 86 14.86 -7.51 -7.16
N ALA A 87 13.65 -7.64 -6.60
CA ALA A 87 12.96 -6.54 -5.94
C ALA A 87 13.67 -6.11 -4.66
N ALA A 88 14.13 -7.05 -3.83
CA ALA A 88 14.89 -6.76 -2.62
C ALA A 88 16.19 -6.02 -2.96
N ALA A 89 17.02 -6.54 -3.87
CA ALA A 89 18.26 -5.90 -4.29
C ALA A 89 18.03 -4.55 -4.98
N ASN A 90 16.93 -4.40 -5.73
CA ASN A 90 16.55 -3.13 -6.33
C ASN A 90 16.23 -2.09 -5.26
N PHE A 91 15.39 -2.44 -4.29
CA PHE A 91 15.02 -1.55 -3.20
C PHE A 91 16.24 -1.17 -2.34
N GLU A 92 17.09 -2.13 -1.98
CA GLU A 92 18.33 -1.90 -1.23
C GLU A 92 19.24 -0.92 -1.96
N GLY A 93 19.52 -1.17 -3.24
CA GLY A 93 20.42 -0.35 -4.01
C GLY A 93 19.91 1.07 -4.26
N LEU A 94 18.61 1.26 -4.39
CA LEU A 94 17.99 2.59 -4.45
C LEU A 94 17.99 3.28 -3.07
N ALA A 95 17.87 2.53 -1.99
CA ALA A 95 17.86 3.06 -0.63
C ALA A 95 19.25 3.53 -0.18
N ASP A 96 20.30 2.76 -0.46
CA ASP A 96 21.67 3.09 -0.06
C ASP A 96 22.47 3.88 -1.12
N GLY A 97 21.91 4.02 -2.34
CA GLY A 97 22.53 4.76 -3.45
C GLY A 97 23.54 3.93 -4.25
N SER A 98 23.67 2.64 -4.00
CA SER A 98 24.56 1.76 -4.78
C SER A 98 24.02 1.43 -6.16
N LYS A 99 22.72 1.63 -6.40
CA LYS A 99 22.09 1.47 -7.71
C LYS A 99 21.84 2.81 -8.37
N ASP A 100 22.28 2.91 -9.62
CA ASP A 100 22.06 4.09 -10.45
C ASP A 100 20.57 4.25 -10.80
N TRP A 101 20.15 5.50 -10.95
CA TRP A 101 18.80 5.84 -11.37
C TRP A 101 18.80 7.07 -12.28
N ILE A 102 17.71 7.28 -12.99
CA ILE A 102 17.52 8.43 -13.89
C ILE A 102 16.58 9.42 -13.21
N ASP A 103 17.04 10.66 -13.08
CA ASP A 103 16.18 11.73 -12.57
C ASP A 103 15.10 12.06 -13.60
N ALA A 104 13.83 11.86 -13.20
CA ALA A 104 12.69 11.99 -14.11
C ALA A 104 12.52 13.41 -14.68
N THR A 105 12.99 14.44 -13.96
CA THR A 105 12.88 15.85 -14.38
C THR A 105 14.01 16.23 -15.33
N THR A 106 15.24 15.87 -14.99
CA THR A 106 16.43 16.32 -15.74
C THR A 106 16.93 15.31 -16.76
N GLN A 107 16.39 14.08 -16.73
CA GLN A 107 16.81 12.92 -17.55
C GLN A 107 18.30 12.56 -17.37
N LYS A 108 18.91 13.01 -16.28
CA LYS A 108 20.30 12.70 -15.95
C LYS A 108 20.39 11.41 -15.16
N LYS A 109 21.40 10.62 -15.50
CA LYS A 109 21.75 9.45 -14.69
C LYS A 109 22.46 9.89 -13.41
N ILE A 110 21.96 9.42 -12.28
CA ILE A 110 22.47 9.75 -10.94
C ILE A 110 23.20 8.52 -10.39
N HIS A 111 24.39 8.76 -9.86
CA HIS A 111 25.28 7.75 -9.28
C HIS A 111 25.54 8.03 -7.80
N GLY A 112 25.60 6.99 -6.98
CA GLY A 112 26.05 7.11 -5.59
C GLY A 112 25.12 7.90 -4.67
N GLN A 113 23.86 8.12 -5.06
CA GLN A 113 22.90 8.89 -4.28
C GLN A 113 21.66 8.07 -3.96
N PRO A 114 21.24 8.02 -2.68
CA PRO A 114 19.99 7.39 -2.28
C PRO A 114 18.78 7.99 -3.01
N PHE A 115 17.99 7.12 -3.62
CA PHE A 115 16.81 7.52 -4.41
C PHE A 115 15.66 8.00 -3.52
N TYR A 116 15.40 7.31 -2.41
CA TYR A 116 14.19 7.51 -1.62
C TYR A 116 14.22 8.72 -0.68
N ASN A 117 15.39 9.26 -0.37
CA ASN A 117 15.53 10.38 0.55
C ASN A 117 14.77 11.61 0.05
N GLY A 118 13.88 12.14 0.88
CA GLY A 118 13.04 13.30 0.56
C GLY A 118 11.82 12.98 -0.31
N THR A 119 11.59 11.71 -0.71
CA THR A 119 10.34 11.31 -1.37
C THR A 119 9.18 11.27 -0.38
N THR A 120 7.96 11.15 -0.86
CA THR A 120 6.76 11.15 -0.01
C THR A 120 5.90 9.92 -0.26
N PHE A 121 5.06 9.59 0.70
CA PHE A 121 3.91 8.74 0.45
C PHE A 121 2.86 9.58 -0.29
N HIS A 122 2.79 9.39 -1.59
CA HIS A 122 1.96 10.21 -2.49
C HIS A 122 0.52 9.70 -2.64
N ARG A 123 0.22 8.49 -2.13
CA ARG A 123 -1.11 7.90 -2.09
C ARG A 123 -1.28 7.08 -0.82
N VAL A 124 -2.33 7.39 -0.03
CA VAL A 124 -2.60 6.74 1.25
C VAL A 124 -4.09 6.43 1.36
N ILE A 125 -4.44 5.18 1.71
CA ILE A 125 -5.84 4.72 1.80
C ILE A 125 -6.01 3.90 3.08
N PRO A 126 -6.84 4.35 4.05
CA PRO A 126 -7.15 3.60 5.26
C PRO A 126 -7.75 2.22 4.95
N GLY A 127 -7.33 1.21 5.72
CA GLY A 127 -7.76 -0.17 5.54
C GLY A 127 -7.17 -0.85 4.30
N PHE A 128 -6.29 -0.16 3.55
CA PHE A 128 -5.65 -0.69 2.37
C PHE A 128 -4.12 -0.58 2.46
N MET A 129 -3.54 0.55 2.06
CA MET A 129 -2.07 0.69 1.99
C MET A 129 -1.61 2.15 1.99
N ILE A 130 -0.30 2.34 2.17
CA ILE A 130 0.42 3.58 1.86
C ILE A 130 1.40 3.32 0.72
N GLN A 131 1.45 4.20 -0.28
CA GLN A 131 2.29 4.05 -1.48
C GLN A 131 3.26 5.22 -1.61
N GLY A 132 4.54 4.90 -1.84
CA GLY A 132 5.62 5.86 -2.01
C GLY A 132 6.62 5.42 -3.08
N GLY A 133 7.83 6.04 -3.06
CA GLY A 133 8.90 5.67 -3.98
C GLY A 133 8.82 6.34 -5.35
N ASP A 134 8.12 7.47 -5.44
CA ASP A 134 8.11 8.36 -6.61
C ASP A 134 8.72 9.71 -6.24
N ARG A 135 9.81 10.09 -6.88
CA ARG A 135 10.48 11.39 -6.66
C ARG A 135 9.65 12.58 -7.13
N LEU A 136 8.73 12.38 -8.10
CA LEU A 136 7.81 13.42 -8.55
C LEU A 136 6.63 13.59 -7.58
N GLY A 137 6.33 12.58 -6.74
CA GLY A 137 5.18 12.60 -5.82
C GLY A 137 3.82 12.67 -6.52
N THR A 138 3.74 12.12 -7.75
CA THR A 138 2.56 12.13 -8.62
C THR A 138 1.98 10.74 -8.87
N GLY A 139 2.73 9.68 -8.52
CA GLY A 139 2.44 8.30 -8.89
C GLY A 139 2.90 7.92 -10.31
N MET A 140 3.50 8.85 -11.06
CA MET A 140 3.94 8.65 -12.44
C MET A 140 5.45 8.55 -12.59
N GLY A 141 6.22 8.85 -11.54
CA GLY A 141 7.68 8.81 -11.56
C GLY A 141 8.21 7.41 -11.24
N ASP A 142 9.39 7.12 -11.78
CA ASP A 142 10.14 5.89 -11.54
C ASP A 142 11.66 6.15 -11.47
N ALA A 143 12.45 5.09 -11.39
CA ALA A 143 13.91 5.17 -11.39
C ALA A 143 14.54 5.13 -12.80
N GLY A 144 13.74 5.17 -13.87
CA GLY A 144 14.18 5.14 -15.26
C GLY A 144 14.34 3.74 -15.84
N TYR A 145 13.81 2.72 -15.19
CA TYR A 145 13.81 1.32 -15.65
C TYR A 145 12.69 0.52 -15.00
N TYR A 146 12.38 -0.63 -15.60
CA TYR A 146 11.37 -1.55 -15.11
C TYR A 146 11.88 -3.00 -15.08
N PHE A 147 11.24 -3.83 -14.25
CA PHE A 147 11.48 -5.28 -14.19
C PHE A 147 10.18 -6.06 -13.92
N ASN A 148 10.23 -7.37 -14.17
CA ASN A 148 9.09 -8.27 -14.05
C ASN A 148 8.72 -8.53 -12.58
N ASN A 149 7.48 -9.00 -12.34
CA ASN A 149 7.07 -9.51 -11.05
C ASN A 149 7.90 -10.75 -10.66
N GLU A 150 8.19 -10.83 -9.37
CA GLU A 150 8.69 -12.03 -8.68
C GLU A 150 7.59 -12.46 -7.70
N THR A 151 6.76 -13.40 -8.11
CA THR A 151 5.66 -13.91 -7.28
C THR A 151 5.99 -15.31 -6.80
N ASP A 152 6.01 -15.51 -5.48
CA ASP A 152 6.14 -16.82 -4.84
C ASP A 152 4.82 -17.21 -4.18
N PRO A 153 4.29 -18.44 -4.40
CA PRO A 153 3.01 -18.87 -3.82
C PRO A 153 2.98 -18.91 -2.28
N SER A 154 4.14 -18.81 -1.63
CA SER A 154 4.23 -18.71 -0.16
C SER A 154 4.13 -17.28 0.36
N LEU A 155 4.16 -16.29 -0.54
CA LEU A 155 4.01 -14.88 -0.21
C LEU A 155 2.63 -14.41 -0.67
N THR A 156 1.74 -14.25 0.30
CA THR A 156 0.36 -13.78 0.10
C THR A 156 0.12 -12.52 0.92
N PHE A 157 -0.87 -11.73 0.53
CA PHE A 157 -1.31 -10.55 1.27
C PHE A 157 -2.32 -10.90 2.38
N ASP A 158 -2.06 -11.97 3.11
CA ASP A 158 -2.91 -12.52 4.17
C ASP A 158 -2.74 -11.84 5.53
N VAL A 159 -1.68 -11.04 5.68
CA VAL A 159 -1.36 -10.28 6.91
C VAL A 159 -1.07 -8.83 6.57
N PRO A 160 -1.24 -7.89 7.52
CA PRO A 160 -0.81 -6.50 7.37
C PRO A 160 0.72 -6.38 7.31
N GLY A 161 1.22 -5.24 6.84
CA GLY A 161 2.64 -4.93 6.82
C GLY A 161 3.41 -5.59 5.66
N ARG A 162 2.71 -6.12 4.63
CA ARG A 162 3.40 -6.59 3.41
C ARG A 162 3.99 -5.39 2.67
N LEU A 163 5.32 -5.43 2.49
CA LEU A 163 6.05 -4.48 1.67
C LEU A 163 6.17 -5.05 0.26
N ALA A 164 5.58 -4.37 -0.72
CA ALA A 164 5.47 -4.87 -2.09
C ALA A 164 5.76 -3.78 -3.13
N MET A 165 6.18 -4.21 -4.34
CA MET A 165 6.37 -3.30 -5.47
C MET A 165 5.02 -2.86 -6.02
N ALA A 166 4.85 -1.55 -6.22
CA ALA A 166 3.75 -1.02 -7.01
C ALA A 166 4.05 -1.20 -8.51
N ASN A 167 3.05 -1.61 -9.27
CA ASN A 167 3.15 -1.77 -10.72
C ASN A 167 1.83 -1.41 -11.42
N ALA A 168 1.90 -1.16 -12.71
CA ALA A 168 0.76 -0.91 -13.61
C ALA A 168 0.47 -2.11 -14.54
N GLY A 169 0.86 -3.33 -14.13
CA GLY A 169 0.75 -4.54 -14.94
C GLY A 169 1.89 -4.69 -15.95
N LEU A 170 1.58 -5.18 -17.14
CA LEU A 170 2.56 -5.33 -18.21
C LEU A 170 2.65 -4.05 -19.05
N GLY A 171 3.87 -3.60 -19.28
CA GLY A 171 4.17 -2.53 -20.22
C GLY A 171 4.00 -2.96 -21.69
N PRO A 172 4.18 -2.02 -22.64
CA PRO A 172 3.97 -2.28 -24.09
C PRO A 172 4.77 -3.45 -24.66
N ASN A 173 5.92 -3.77 -24.07
CA ASN A 173 6.81 -4.85 -24.52
C ASN A 173 6.57 -6.18 -23.76
N GLY A 174 5.47 -6.30 -23.00
CA GLY A 174 5.20 -7.45 -22.14
C GLY A 174 6.11 -7.57 -20.91
N THR A 175 6.94 -6.57 -20.63
CA THR A 175 7.76 -6.50 -19.41
C THR A 175 6.92 -5.95 -18.26
N GLY A 176 7.08 -6.48 -17.06
CA GLY A 176 6.47 -5.93 -15.87
C GLY A 176 6.89 -4.47 -15.63
N THR A 177 6.09 -3.73 -14.89
CA THR A 177 6.30 -2.31 -14.64
C THR A 177 6.74 -2.02 -13.20
N ASN A 178 7.35 -2.98 -12.51
CA ASN A 178 8.02 -2.72 -11.24
C ASN A 178 9.22 -1.78 -11.47
N GLY A 179 9.34 -0.74 -10.66
CA GLY A 179 10.42 0.24 -10.76
C GLY A 179 10.95 0.63 -9.39
N SER A 180 10.70 1.87 -8.99
CA SER A 180 11.06 2.36 -7.65
C SER A 180 9.86 2.45 -6.69
N GLN A 181 8.63 2.51 -7.20
CA GLN A 181 7.46 2.66 -6.35
C GLN A 181 7.14 1.38 -5.58
N PHE A 182 6.79 1.55 -4.32
CA PHE A 182 6.42 0.47 -3.41
C PHE A 182 5.20 0.86 -2.58
N PHE A 183 4.54 -0.13 -1.98
CA PHE A 183 3.49 0.10 -1.00
C PHE A 183 3.64 -0.82 0.21
N ILE A 184 3.05 -0.40 1.33
CA ILE A 184 2.98 -1.19 2.56
C ILE A 184 1.51 -1.34 2.93
N THR A 185 1.04 -2.58 3.09
CA THR A 185 -0.36 -2.85 3.43
C THR A 185 -0.65 -2.53 4.89
N GLU A 186 -1.79 -1.89 5.15
CA GLU A 186 -2.30 -1.67 6.51
C GLU A 186 -3.10 -2.89 7.03
N ALA A 187 -3.77 -3.59 6.12
CA ALA A 187 -4.63 -4.73 6.39
C ALA A 187 -4.39 -5.85 5.38
N PRO A 188 -4.88 -7.09 5.62
CA PRO A 188 -4.86 -8.15 4.63
C PRO A 188 -5.54 -7.74 3.33
N GLN A 189 -4.93 -8.10 2.18
CA GLN A 189 -5.40 -7.72 0.83
C GLN A 189 -5.32 -8.92 -0.14
N PRO A 190 -6.04 -10.03 0.10
CA PRO A 190 -5.88 -11.26 -0.70
C PRO A 190 -6.19 -11.07 -2.18
N SER A 191 -6.91 -10.03 -2.56
CA SER A 191 -7.18 -9.68 -3.97
C SER A 191 -5.93 -9.26 -4.75
N LEU A 192 -4.81 -8.98 -4.07
CA LEU A 192 -3.53 -8.60 -4.67
C LEU A 192 -2.60 -9.81 -4.91
N ASP A 193 -2.97 -11.00 -4.43
CA ASP A 193 -2.14 -12.20 -4.53
C ASP A 193 -1.80 -12.52 -5.99
N GLY A 194 -0.52 -12.83 -6.22
CA GLY A 194 0.01 -13.15 -7.55
C GLY A 194 0.12 -11.96 -8.52
N GLY A 195 -0.44 -10.80 -8.19
CA GLY A 195 -0.38 -9.58 -9.02
C GLY A 195 0.81 -8.66 -8.71
N TYR A 196 1.37 -8.78 -7.51
CA TYR A 196 2.42 -7.87 -7.02
C TYR A 196 3.56 -8.64 -6.37
N THR A 197 4.78 -8.13 -6.49
CA THR A 197 5.97 -8.69 -5.85
C THR A 197 6.03 -8.28 -4.40
N ILE A 198 5.74 -9.20 -3.47
CA ILE A 198 6.00 -9.02 -2.05
C ILE A 198 7.49 -9.25 -1.83
N PHE A 199 8.21 -8.25 -1.34
CA PHE A 199 9.65 -8.34 -1.10
C PHE A 199 10.07 -8.06 0.35
N GLY A 200 9.11 -7.80 1.26
CA GLY A 200 9.38 -7.61 2.68
C GLY A 200 8.14 -7.76 3.56
N GLN A 201 8.41 -7.88 4.86
CA GLN A 201 7.41 -7.90 5.93
C GLN A 201 7.81 -6.91 7.01
N CYS A 202 6.94 -5.99 7.32
CA CYS A 202 7.12 -5.02 8.39
C CYS A 202 6.64 -5.60 9.73
N ASP A 203 7.26 -5.16 10.82
CA ASP A 203 6.89 -5.56 12.17
C ASP A 203 5.55 -4.94 12.61
N GLU A 204 5.01 -5.44 13.73
CA GLU A 204 3.70 -5.01 14.24
C GLU A 204 3.69 -3.52 14.64
N HIS A 205 4.79 -3.00 15.20
CA HIS A 205 4.91 -1.58 15.53
C HIS A 205 4.83 -0.71 14.27
N SER A 206 5.52 -1.14 13.23
CA SER A 206 5.51 -0.46 11.93
C SER A 206 4.13 -0.43 11.29
N VAL A 207 3.32 -1.48 11.46
CA VAL A 207 1.92 -1.49 10.98
C VAL A 207 1.09 -0.38 11.65
N LEU A 208 1.34 -0.05 12.93
CA LEU A 208 0.66 1.06 13.60
C LEU A 208 1.06 2.42 13.00
N ILE A 209 2.32 2.59 12.63
CA ILE A 209 2.80 3.80 11.93
C ILE A 209 2.17 3.87 10.53
N VAL A 210 2.12 2.76 9.78
CA VAL A 210 1.45 2.67 8.49
C VAL A 210 -0.03 3.07 8.62
N ALA A 211 -0.73 2.55 9.64
CA ALA A 211 -2.12 2.89 9.92
C ALA A 211 -2.31 4.38 10.23
N SER A 212 -1.38 4.99 10.95
CA SER A 212 -1.39 6.43 11.25
C SER A 212 -1.19 7.26 9.98
N ILE A 213 -0.25 6.88 9.12
CA ILE A 213 0.00 7.55 7.83
C ILE A 213 -1.20 7.38 6.90
N ALA A 214 -1.82 6.19 6.85
CA ALA A 214 -2.98 5.94 5.99
C ALA A 214 -4.20 6.83 6.34
N ARG A 215 -4.26 7.40 7.54
CA ARG A 215 -5.38 8.20 8.06
C ARG A 215 -5.14 9.71 8.05
N VAL A 216 -4.03 10.19 7.52
CA VAL A 216 -3.83 11.64 7.38
C VAL A 216 -4.88 12.24 6.42
N ASP A 217 -5.16 13.51 6.58
CA ASP A 217 -6.04 14.24 5.67
C ASP A 217 -5.48 14.17 4.24
N ARG A 218 -6.33 13.82 3.27
CA ARG A 218 -5.96 13.62 1.88
C ARG A 218 -6.96 14.24 0.92
N ASP A 219 -6.52 14.47 -0.29
CA ASP A 219 -7.38 14.96 -1.37
C ASP A 219 -8.21 13.81 -2.02
N SER A 220 -8.99 14.15 -3.04
CA SER A 220 -9.82 13.20 -3.79
C SER A 220 -9.02 12.14 -4.58
N ASN A 221 -7.72 12.30 -4.72
CA ASN A 221 -6.81 11.35 -5.36
C ASN A 221 -6.01 10.54 -4.33
N ASP A 222 -6.44 10.54 -3.06
CA ASP A 222 -5.79 9.87 -1.93
C ASP A 222 -4.38 10.41 -1.61
N LYS A 223 -4.03 11.62 -2.08
CA LYS A 223 -2.75 12.25 -1.78
C LYS A 223 -2.84 13.02 -0.47
N PRO A 224 -1.89 12.80 0.48
CA PRO A 224 -1.86 13.58 1.72
C PRO A 224 -1.81 15.09 1.47
N ASN A 225 -2.71 15.85 2.13
CA ASN A 225 -2.71 17.32 2.08
C ASN A 225 -1.44 17.91 2.70
N THR A 226 -0.95 17.30 3.78
CA THR A 226 0.37 17.56 4.34
C THR A 226 1.29 16.41 3.97
N PRO A 227 2.38 16.65 3.23
CA PRO A 227 3.27 15.58 2.78
C PRO A 227 3.84 14.75 3.92
N VAL A 228 3.70 13.43 3.84
CA VAL A 228 4.41 12.49 4.71
C VAL A 228 5.69 12.08 4.01
N THR A 229 6.82 12.58 4.53
CA THR A 229 8.14 12.46 3.89
C THR A 229 8.88 11.22 4.38
N ILE A 230 9.54 10.52 3.46
CA ILE A 230 10.58 9.53 3.75
C ILE A 230 11.89 10.30 3.92
N ASN A 231 12.31 10.49 5.15
CA ASN A 231 13.52 11.25 5.46
C ASN A 231 14.77 10.49 5.00
N ARG A 232 14.80 9.18 5.28
CA ARG A 232 15.89 8.29 4.89
C ARG A 232 15.48 6.83 5.02
N ILE A 233 16.10 5.97 4.21
CA ILE A 233 16.02 4.51 4.37
C ILE A 233 17.44 3.98 4.65
N TYR A 234 17.53 3.13 5.68
CA TYR A 234 18.76 2.40 6.01
C TYR A 234 18.57 0.93 5.71
N ILE A 235 19.59 0.30 5.19
CA ILE A 235 19.63 -1.15 4.99
C ILE A 235 20.59 -1.75 6.01
N LEU A 236 20.03 -2.47 6.98
CA LEU A 236 20.80 -3.10 8.05
C LEU A 236 21.05 -4.57 7.71
N ARG A 237 22.31 -4.93 7.65
CA ARG A 237 22.77 -6.31 7.47
C ARG A 237 23.11 -6.93 8.83
N ASN A 238 23.37 -8.24 8.86
CA ASN A 238 23.68 -8.96 10.10
C ASN A 238 24.71 -8.24 10.95
N GLY A 239 24.34 -7.89 12.20
CA GLY A 239 25.21 -7.19 13.16
C GLY A 239 25.11 -5.68 13.14
N ASP A 240 24.47 -5.07 12.15
CA ASP A 240 24.25 -3.64 12.10
C ASP A 240 23.23 -3.23 13.18
N LYS A 241 23.47 -2.04 13.75
CA LYS A 241 22.51 -1.44 14.67
C LYS A 241 21.75 -0.32 13.95
N PRO A 242 20.43 -0.22 14.15
CA PRO A 242 19.70 0.92 13.60
C PRO A 242 20.24 2.22 14.21
N PRO A 243 20.30 3.30 13.42
CA PRO A 243 20.61 4.63 13.95
C PRO A 243 19.56 5.03 15.01
N ALA A 244 19.91 6.00 15.86
CA ALA A 244 18.93 6.55 16.80
C ALA A 244 17.68 6.99 16.03
N GLU A 245 16.51 6.70 16.61
CA GLU A 245 15.25 7.13 16.02
C GLU A 245 15.19 8.66 15.99
N PRO A 246 14.77 9.29 14.89
CA PRO A 246 14.54 10.72 14.86
C PRO A 246 13.57 11.11 15.99
N ALA A 247 13.84 12.19 16.71
CA ALA A 247 12.89 12.71 17.66
C ALA A 247 11.55 12.95 16.94
N ALA A 248 10.45 12.40 17.49
CA ALA A 248 9.12 12.63 16.94
C ALA A 248 8.92 14.15 16.87
N SER A 249 8.57 14.66 15.69
CA SER A 249 8.12 16.05 15.58
C SER A 249 6.95 16.23 16.54
N PRO A 250 6.92 17.27 17.39
CA PRO A 250 5.81 17.48 18.29
C PRO A 250 4.54 17.52 17.45
N ALA A 251 3.60 16.63 17.74
CA ALA A 251 2.28 16.67 17.16
C ALA A 251 1.76 18.09 17.42
N THR A 252 1.55 18.85 16.36
CA THR A 252 0.83 20.12 16.46
C THR A 252 -0.59 19.76 16.87
N ASP A 253 -0.85 19.92 18.16
CA ASP A 253 -2.13 19.66 18.80
C ASP A 253 -3.14 20.68 18.26
N HIS A 254 -3.76 20.36 17.13
CA HIS A 254 -4.90 21.09 16.61
C HIS A 254 -6.18 20.64 17.33
N LEU A 255 -6.15 20.68 18.64
CA LEU A 255 -7.39 20.79 19.41
C LEU A 255 -7.99 22.18 19.13
N VAL A 256 -8.72 22.29 18.04
CA VAL A 256 -9.64 23.41 17.83
C VAL A 256 -10.77 23.23 18.83
N VAL A 257 -10.58 23.82 20.01
CA VAL A 257 -11.68 24.08 20.96
C VAL A 257 -12.58 25.10 20.28
N HIS A 258 -13.70 24.66 19.73
CA HIS A 258 -14.75 25.58 19.34
C HIS A 258 -15.27 26.29 20.60
N PRO A 259 -15.14 27.63 20.74
CA PRO A 259 -15.76 28.34 21.84
C PRO A 259 -17.28 28.20 21.70
N GLY A 260 -17.90 27.66 22.74
CA GLY A 260 -19.33 27.43 22.80
C GLY A 260 -20.10 28.72 22.49
N THR A 261 -21.03 28.58 21.54
CA THR A 261 -22.02 29.62 21.23
C THR A 261 -22.92 29.77 22.45
N THR A 262 -22.75 30.85 23.20
CA THR A 262 -23.69 31.27 24.25
C THR A 262 -24.99 31.68 23.57
N ALA A 263 -26.09 31.00 23.93
CA ALA A 263 -27.42 31.37 23.51
C ALA A 263 -27.79 32.75 24.12
N PRO A 264 -28.55 33.61 23.40
CA PRO A 264 -29.02 34.88 23.93
C PRO A 264 -30.10 34.65 24.97
N PRO A 265 -30.18 35.51 26.01
CA PRO A 265 -31.25 35.45 27.03
C PRO A 265 -32.58 35.87 26.43
N GLN A 266 -33.66 35.21 26.89
CA GLN A 266 -35.08 35.58 26.61
C GLN A 266 -35.49 36.78 27.43
#